data_57bcc998539b5caf499d76dd9cbabb2b
#
_entry.id   57bcc998539b5caf499d76dd9cbabb2b
#
_cell.length_a   1.000
_cell.length_b   1.000
_cell.length_c   1.000
_cell.angle_alpha   90.00
_cell.angle_beta   90.00
_cell.angle_gamma   90.00
#
_symmetry.space_group_name_H-M   'P 1'
#
loop_
_entity.id
_entity.type
_entity.pdbx_description
1 polymer ?
#
loop_
_entity_poly.entity_id
_entity_poly.type
_entity_poly.pdbx_seq_one_letter_code
_entity_poly.pdbx_strand_id
1 'polypeptide(L)'
;MRRPGSSGDNRPVSTIERPLPPLNADERTTLESWLDFHRATLAMKCEGLGDEQAAAASVPPSGLTLTGLVQHMAEVERNWFRRVLAGEQAPSIYDPQPDPGGPDGGFELAEDATLRDALATWRAQIDRARKHCADRALTDTGRFGGQDVSLRWIYVHMIEEYARHNGHADLVRERIDGTTGV
;
A
#
# COMPACT_ATOMS: atom_id res chain seq x y z
N MET A 1 4.57 -49.20 10.63
CA MET A 1 4.02 -47.84 10.79
C MET A 1 4.60 -46.96 9.69
N ARG A 2 3.82 -46.70 8.64
CA ARG A 2 4.24 -45.80 7.53
C ARG A 2 3.82 -44.36 7.91
N ARG A 3 4.74 -43.40 7.83
CA ARG A 3 4.45 -41.97 7.97
C ARG A 3 3.60 -41.54 6.77
N PRO A 4 2.51 -40.77 6.94
CA PRO A 4 1.80 -40.17 5.83
C PRO A 4 2.71 -39.17 5.14
N GLY A 5 2.75 -39.22 3.80
CA GLY A 5 3.53 -38.30 2.98
C GLY A 5 3.04 -36.89 3.14
N SER A 6 3.97 -35.94 3.16
CA SER A 6 3.72 -34.53 3.09
C SER A 6 2.93 -34.23 1.80
N SER A 7 1.68 -33.77 1.95
CA SER A 7 0.97 -33.16 0.85
C SER A 7 1.77 -31.93 0.42
N GLY A 8 2.31 -31.97 -0.80
CA GLY A 8 3.01 -30.85 -1.39
C GLY A 8 2.08 -29.63 -1.37
N ASP A 9 2.55 -28.56 -0.77
CA ASP A 9 1.91 -27.26 -0.78
C ASP A 9 1.87 -26.77 -2.25
N ASN A 10 0.72 -26.94 -2.88
CA ASN A 10 0.47 -26.60 -4.28
C ASN A 10 -0.02 -25.15 -4.42
N ARG A 11 0.46 -24.24 -3.53
CA ARG A 11 0.16 -22.83 -3.65
C ARG A 11 0.87 -22.26 -4.88
N PRO A 12 0.17 -21.48 -5.71
CA PRO A 12 0.83 -20.79 -6.81
C PRO A 12 1.93 -19.88 -6.25
N VAL A 13 3.13 -20.01 -6.81
CA VAL A 13 4.23 -19.10 -6.47
C VAL A 13 3.85 -17.71 -6.98
N SER A 14 3.93 -16.71 -6.11
CA SER A 14 3.68 -15.30 -6.50
C SER A 14 4.56 -14.92 -7.68
N THR A 15 3.97 -14.21 -8.64
CA THR A 15 4.68 -13.65 -9.79
C THR A 15 5.28 -12.27 -9.49
N ILE A 16 4.93 -11.70 -8.34
CA ILE A 16 5.41 -10.38 -7.91
C ILE A 16 6.77 -10.54 -7.23
N GLU A 17 7.77 -9.90 -7.79
CA GLU A 17 9.09 -9.83 -7.17
C GLU A 17 9.05 -8.93 -5.93
N ARG A 18 9.56 -9.47 -4.82
CA ARG A 18 9.68 -8.76 -3.54
C ARG A 18 11.08 -8.99 -2.96
N PRO A 19 12.11 -8.31 -3.50
CA PRO A 19 13.47 -8.45 -2.99
C PRO A 19 13.57 -7.93 -1.55
N LEU A 20 14.30 -8.67 -0.70
CA LEU A 20 14.61 -8.18 0.64
C LEU A 20 15.45 -6.89 0.53
N PRO A 21 15.14 -5.87 1.36
CA PRO A 21 15.98 -4.70 1.45
C PRO A 21 17.43 -5.05 1.82
N PRO A 22 18.43 -4.34 1.28
CA PRO A 22 19.83 -4.63 1.58
C PRO A 22 20.10 -4.46 3.07
N LEU A 23 20.86 -5.42 3.66
CA LEU A 23 21.18 -5.41 5.09
C LEU A 23 22.14 -4.28 5.48
N ASN A 24 22.90 -3.75 4.52
CA ASN A 24 23.84 -2.65 4.72
C ASN A 24 23.86 -1.78 3.45
N ALA A 25 23.27 -0.59 3.54
CA ALA A 25 23.20 0.40 2.47
C ALA A 25 23.18 1.80 3.08
N ASP A 26 23.30 2.83 2.24
CA ASP A 26 23.06 4.20 2.68
C ASP A 26 21.59 4.40 3.12
N GLU A 27 21.35 5.51 3.82
CA GLU A 27 20.03 5.79 4.40
C GLU A 27 18.92 5.85 3.34
N ARG A 28 19.16 6.52 2.20
CA ARG A 28 18.18 6.64 1.13
C ARG A 28 17.81 5.28 0.56
N THR A 29 18.80 4.51 0.17
CA THR A 29 18.63 3.15 -0.37
C THR A 29 17.89 2.27 0.62
N THR A 30 18.17 2.39 1.92
CA THR A 30 17.48 1.63 2.95
C THR A 30 16.00 2.00 3.03
N LEU A 31 15.66 3.30 3.08
CA LEU A 31 14.28 3.76 3.19
C LEU A 31 13.46 3.41 1.92
N GLU A 32 14.01 3.66 0.74
CA GLU A 32 13.34 3.35 -0.52
C GLU A 32 13.10 1.85 -0.71
N SER A 33 14.10 1.02 -0.36
CA SER A 33 13.98 -0.44 -0.46
C SER A 33 12.92 -1.01 0.51
N TRP A 34 12.84 -0.49 1.74
CA TRP A 34 11.79 -0.90 2.67
C TRP A 34 10.41 -0.48 2.20
N LEU A 35 10.26 0.73 1.68
CA LEU A 35 8.99 1.18 1.13
C LEU A 35 8.54 0.31 -0.06
N ASP A 36 9.46 0.02 -0.98
CA ASP A 36 9.17 -0.84 -2.14
C ASP A 36 8.86 -2.29 -1.73
N PHE A 37 9.53 -2.82 -0.70
CA PHE A 37 9.22 -4.12 -0.12
C PHE A 37 7.77 -4.18 0.40
N HIS A 38 7.33 -3.15 1.11
CA HIS A 38 5.96 -3.07 1.62
C HIS A 38 4.92 -2.89 0.51
N ARG A 39 5.22 -2.09 -0.52
CA ARG A 39 4.38 -1.95 -1.72
C ARG A 39 4.20 -3.28 -2.43
N ALA A 40 5.30 -4.03 -2.62
CA ALA A 40 5.24 -5.37 -3.21
C ALA A 40 4.41 -6.33 -2.34
N THR A 41 4.53 -6.25 -1.01
CA THR A 41 3.73 -7.05 -0.08
C THR A 41 2.24 -6.81 -0.29
N LEU A 42 1.77 -5.56 -0.35
CA LEU A 42 0.36 -5.26 -0.60
C LEU A 42 -0.13 -5.83 -1.93
N ALA A 43 0.67 -5.69 -2.99
CA ALA A 43 0.35 -6.26 -4.29
C ALA A 43 0.21 -7.79 -4.25
N MET A 44 1.11 -8.50 -3.54
CA MET A 44 1.04 -9.95 -3.34
C MET A 44 -0.23 -10.38 -2.60
N LYS A 45 -0.72 -9.58 -1.64
CA LYS A 45 -1.98 -9.89 -0.94
C LYS A 45 -3.22 -9.77 -1.83
N CYS A 46 -3.09 -9.10 -2.96
CA CYS A 46 -4.17 -8.97 -3.95
C CYS A 46 -4.05 -9.99 -5.11
N GLU A 47 -2.92 -10.69 -5.23
CA GLU A 47 -2.65 -11.57 -6.38
C GLU A 47 -3.61 -12.76 -6.43
N GLY A 48 -4.15 -13.03 -7.64
CA GLY A 48 -5.03 -14.17 -7.91
C GLY A 48 -6.46 -14.04 -7.41
N LEU A 49 -6.85 -12.90 -6.82
CA LEU A 49 -8.23 -12.66 -6.36
C LEU A 49 -9.08 -12.01 -7.47
N GLY A 50 -10.34 -12.42 -7.55
CA GLY A 50 -11.37 -11.72 -8.31
C GLY A 50 -11.95 -10.53 -7.55
N ASP A 51 -12.67 -9.65 -8.28
CA ASP A 51 -13.23 -8.41 -7.71
C ASP A 51 -14.17 -8.68 -6.52
N GLU A 52 -15.04 -9.68 -6.61
CA GLU A 52 -15.96 -10.05 -5.52
C GLU A 52 -15.21 -10.47 -4.24
N GLN A 53 -14.15 -11.27 -4.38
CA GLN A 53 -13.35 -11.72 -3.25
C GLN A 53 -12.59 -10.54 -2.62
N ALA A 54 -12.00 -9.66 -3.44
CA ALA A 54 -11.24 -8.51 -2.98
C ALA A 54 -12.11 -7.41 -2.36
N ALA A 55 -13.40 -7.35 -2.73
CA ALA A 55 -14.38 -6.43 -2.16
C ALA A 55 -15.08 -6.99 -0.91
N ALA A 56 -14.79 -8.24 -0.51
CA ALA A 56 -15.44 -8.86 0.64
C ALA A 56 -14.87 -8.33 1.98
N ALA A 57 -15.75 -7.86 2.86
CA ALA A 57 -15.42 -7.55 4.26
C ALA A 57 -15.34 -8.85 5.07
N SER A 58 -14.23 -9.56 4.95
CA SER A 58 -14.07 -10.95 5.43
C SER A 58 -13.74 -11.08 6.92
N VAL A 59 -13.50 -9.97 7.64
CA VAL A 59 -13.10 -9.94 9.06
C VAL A 59 -14.12 -9.16 9.90
N PRO A 60 -15.33 -9.71 10.19
CA PRO A 60 -16.34 -9.03 11.00
C PRO A 60 -15.84 -8.70 12.43
N PRO A 61 -16.22 -7.56 13.03
CA PRO A 61 -17.14 -6.53 12.49
C PRO A 61 -16.44 -5.47 11.61
N SER A 62 -15.19 -5.67 11.21
CA SER A 62 -14.46 -4.73 10.36
C SER A 62 -15.07 -4.67 8.95
N GLY A 63 -15.22 -3.45 8.41
CA GLY A 63 -15.60 -3.22 7.02
C GLY A 63 -14.43 -3.21 6.03
N LEU A 64 -13.20 -3.48 6.49
CA LEU A 64 -12.02 -3.46 5.62
C LEU A 64 -12.08 -4.54 4.53
N THR A 65 -11.72 -4.13 3.31
CA THR A 65 -11.61 -4.98 2.14
C THR A 65 -10.24 -4.80 1.50
N LEU A 66 -9.75 -5.76 0.70
CA LEU A 66 -8.47 -5.60 0.00
C LEU A 66 -8.54 -4.46 -1.04
N THR A 67 -9.64 -4.37 -1.79
CA THR A 67 -9.83 -3.26 -2.74
C THR A 67 -9.82 -1.91 -2.04
N GLY A 68 -10.51 -1.77 -0.91
CA GLY A 68 -10.52 -0.54 -0.10
C GLY A 68 -9.14 -0.20 0.46
N LEU A 69 -8.36 -1.20 0.90
CA LEU A 69 -6.98 -0.97 1.35
C LEU A 69 -6.08 -0.46 0.22
N VAL A 70 -6.21 -0.99 -1.01
CA VAL A 70 -5.45 -0.52 -2.18
C VAL A 70 -5.86 0.91 -2.55
N GLN A 71 -7.16 1.24 -2.54
CA GLN A 71 -7.66 2.59 -2.78
C GLN A 71 -7.12 3.59 -1.74
N HIS A 72 -7.20 3.20 -0.45
CA HIS A 72 -6.66 4.01 0.64
C HIS A 72 -5.16 4.27 0.45
N MET A 73 -4.35 3.25 0.12
CA MET A 73 -2.93 3.45 -0.11
C MET A 73 -2.62 4.30 -1.35
N ALA A 74 -3.51 4.35 -2.34
CA ALA A 74 -3.39 5.30 -3.45
C ALA A 74 -3.62 6.75 -2.97
N GLU A 75 -4.57 6.97 -2.06
CA GLU A 75 -4.79 8.28 -1.42
C GLU A 75 -3.60 8.71 -0.56
N VAL A 76 -3.04 7.79 0.23
CA VAL A 76 -1.87 8.04 1.08
C VAL A 76 -0.65 8.44 0.22
N GLU A 77 -0.35 7.70 -0.86
CA GLU A 77 0.71 8.05 -1.82
C GLU A 77 0.50 9.43 -2.44
N ARG A 78 -0.72 9.71 -2.93
CA ARG A 78 -1.10 11.01 -3.49
C ARG A 78 -0.90 12.13 -2.48
N ASN A 79 -1.39 11.93 -1.25
CA ASN A 79 -1.35 12.95 -0.22
C ASN A 79 0.09 13.32 0.15
N TRP A 80 0.91 12.32 0.51
CA TRP A 80 2.24 12.57 1.04
C TRP A 80 3.24 13.02 -0.01
N PHE A 81 3.25 12.41 -1.19
CA PHE A 81 4.27 12.74 -2.19
C PHE A 81 3.86 13.88 -3.13
N ARG A 82 2.57 14.00 -3.45
CA ARG A 82 2.12 15.06 -4.37
C ARG A 82 1.69 16.32 -3.65
N ARG A 83 0.77 16.21 -2.67
CA ARG A 83 0.28 17.39 -1.95
C ARG A 83 1.30 17.92 -0.96
N VAL A 84 1.77 17.08 -0.05
CA VAL A 84 2.63 17.49 1.05
C VAL A 84 4.04 17.81 0.55
N LEU A 85 4.71 16.83 -0.11
CA LEU A 85 6.10 17.01 -0.54
C LEU A 85 6.25 17.94 -1.74
N ALA A 86 5.45 17.74 -2.79
CA ALA A 86 5.59 18.50 -4.03
C ALA A 86 4.73 19.77 -4.08
N GLY A 87 3.79 19.97 -3.15
CA GLY A 87 2.91 21.14 -3.12
C GLY A 87 1.88 21.19 -4.25
N GLU A 88 1.57 20.04 -4.88
CA GLU A 88 0.61 19.96 -5.96
C GLU A 88 -0.84 20.18 -5.48
N GLN A 89 -1.64 20.80 -6.32
CA GLN A 89 -3.10 20.77 -6.20
C GLN A 89 -3.63 19.42 -6.69
N ALA A 90 -3.47 18.38 -5.87
CA ALA A 90 -3.89 17.02 -6.20
C ALA A 90 -5.18 16.67 -5.42
N PRO A 91 -6.37 16.75 -6.05
CA PRO A 91 -7.63 16.41 -5.40
C PRO A 91 -7.67 14.94 -4.98
N SER A 92 -8.55 14.62 -4.04
CA SER A 92 -8.85 13.25 -3.64
C SER A 92 -9.26 12.41 -4.85
N ILE A 93 -8.92 11.15 -4.85
CA ILE A 93 -9.21 10.23 -5.94
C ILE A 93 -10.59 9.58 -5.72
N TYR A 94 -10.83 9.13 -4.49
CA TYR A 94 -11.99 8.32 -4.14
C TYR A 94 -12.98 9.05 -3.22
N ASP A 95 -12.53 10.08 -2.51
CA ASP A 95 -13.41 10.88 -1.67
C ASP A 95 -13.70 12.24 -2.33
N PRO A 96 -14.96 12.52 -2.72
CA PRO A 96 -15.32 13.78 -3.36
C PRO A 96 -15.34 14.96 -2.38
N GLN A 97 -15.23 14.72 -1.07
CA GLN A 97 -15.19 15.76 -0.04
C GLN A 97 -13.84 15.76 0.67
N PRO A 98 -12.79 16.31 0.05
CA PRO A 98 -11.49 16.35 0.71
C PRO A 98 -11.57 17.25 1.92
N ASP A 99 -11.47 16.69 3.11
CA ASP A 99 -11.04 17.43 4.28
C ASP A 99 -9.53 17.70 4.13
N PRO A 100 -9.08 18.96 3.98
CA PRO A 100 -7.65 19.27 3.85
C PRO A 100 -6.89 19.04 5.17
N GLY A 101 -6.87 17.88 5.69
CA GLY A 101 -6.31 17.47 6.98
C GLY A 101 -7.10 16.34 7.61
N GLY A 102 -8.16 15.88 6.93
CA GLY A 102 -8.91 14.71 7.32
C GLY A 102 -8.15 13.42 7.05
N PRO A 103 -8.63 12.29 7.59
CA PRO A 103 -8.03 10.99 7.33
C PRO A 103 -8.02 10.70 5.84
N ASP A 104 -6.93 10.10 5.37
CA ASP A 104 -6.83 9.63 3.99
C ASP A 104 -7.97 8.63 3.73
N GLY A 105 -8.93 9.00 2.87
CA GLY A 105 -10.12 8.21 2.55
C GLY A 105 -9.81 6.96 1.73
N GLY A 106 -10.79 6.50 0.96
CA GLY A 106 -10.62 5.42 -0.02
C GLY A 106 -11.03 4.05 0.46
N PHE A 107 -11.48 3.89 1.72
CA PHE A 107 -11.92 2.58 2.22
C PHE A 107 -13.30 2.16 1.71
N GLU A 108 -14.15 3.13 1.41
CA GLU A 108 -15.48 2.88 0.87
C GLU A 108 -15.41 2.59 -0.63
N LEU A 109 -16.11 1.55 -1.06
CA LEU A 109 -16.13 1.14 -2.46
C LEU A 109 -17.35 1.71 -3.17
N ALA A 110 -17.14 2.31 -4.35
CA ALA A 110 -18.21 2.59 -5.27
C ALA A 110 -18.78 1.26 -5.82
N GLU A 111 -20.01 1.28 -6.32
CA GLU A 111 -20.72 0.08 -6.80
C GLU A 111 -19.97 -0.62 -7.96
N ASP A 112 -19.25 0.14 -8.77
CA ASP A 112 -18.47 -0.33 -9.92
C ASP A 112 -16.97 -0.48 -9.62
N ALA A 113 -16.54 -0.37 -8.36
CA ALA A 113 -15.13 -0.47 -7.98
C ALA A 113 -14.57 -1.85 -8.29
N THR A 114 -13.42 -1.90 -8.99
CA THR A 114 -12.69 -3.14 -9.25
C THR A 114 -11.31 -3.13 -8.62
N LEU A 115 -10.82 -4.29 -8.22
CA LEU A 115 -9.45 -4.46 -7.73
C LEU A 115 -8.43 -4.04 -8.79
N ARG A 116 -8.70 -4.38 -10.06
CA ARG A 116 -7.81 -4.03 -11.17
C ARG A 116 -7.61 -2.52 -11.28
N ASP A 117 -8.71 -1.75 -11.24
CA ASP A 117 -8.65 -0.30 -11.42
C ASP A 117 -8.03 0.38 -10.18
N ALA A 118 -8.31 -0.14 -8.98
CA ALA A 118 -7.65 0.29 -7.74
C ALA A 118 -6.14 0.07 -7.82
N LEU A 119 -5.67 -1.12 -8.23
CA LEU A 119 -4.24 -1.42 -8.41
C LEU A 119 -3.59 -0.54 -9.48
N ALA A 120 -4.26 -0.27 -10.61
CA ALA A 120 -3.75 0.60 -11.65
C ALA A 120 -3.58 2.05 -11.14
N THR A 121 -4.57 2.57 -10.45
CA THR A 121 -4.55 3.90 -9.83
C THR A 121 -3.43 4.01 -8.80
N TRP A 122 -3.33 3.05 -7.89
CA TRP A 122 -2.29 2.99 -6.86
C TRP A 122 -0.87 2.97 -7.48
N ARG A 123 -0.61 2.12 -8.47
CA ARG A 123 0.67 2.07 -9.19
C ARG A 123 1.00 3.41 -9.85
N ALA A 124 0.01 4.08 -10.44
CA ALA A 124 0.22 5.40 -11.02
C ALA A 124 0.61 6.46 -9.97
N GLN A 125 0.09 6.38 -8.74
CA GLN A 125 0.53 7.26 -7.64
C GLN A 125 1.97 6.94 -7.20
N ILE A 126 2.35 5.67 -7.10
CA ILE A 126 3.73 5.26 -6.79
C ILE A 126 4.72 5.82 -7.84
N ASP A 127 4.39 5.70 -9.13
CA ASP A 127 5.25 6.22 -10.20
C ASP A 127 5.44 7.75 -10.11
N ARG A 128 4.38 8.48 -9.72
CA ARG A 128 4.46 9.91 -9.47
C ARG A 128 5.30 10.23 -8.23
N ALA A 129 5.10 9.47 -7.13
CA ALA A 129 5.89 9.60 -5.92
C ALA A 129 7.39 9.45 -6.20
N ARG A 130 7.79 8.40 -6.93
CA ARG A 130 9.18 8.17 -7.34
C ARG A 130 9.76 9.34 -8.13
N LYS A 131 9.00 9.92 -9.08
CA LYS A 131 9.43 11.09 -9.84
C LYS A 131 9.65 12.33 -8.96
N HIS A 132 8.76 12.56 -7.98
CA HIS A 132 8.92 13.67 -7.05
C HIS A 132 10.08 13.51 -6.09
N CYS A 133 10.49 12.29 -5.79
CA CYS A 133 11.60 12.01 -4.88
C CYS A 133 12.97 11.98 -5.58
N ALA A 134 13.02 11.73 -6.89
CA ALA A 134 14.26 11.39 -7.62
C ALA A 134 15.40 12.37 -7.40
N ASP A 135 15.11 13.68 -7.47
CA ASP A 135 16.12 14.75 -7.38
C ASP A 135 16.12 15.50 -6.04
N ARG A 136 15.39 14.98 -5.03
CA ARG A 136 15.29 15.63 -3.71
C ARG A 136 16.24 14.99 -2.70
N ALA A 137 16.85 15.83 -1.84
CA ALA A 137 17.58 15.34 -0.68
C ALA A 137 16.61 14.85 0.41
N LEU A 138 17.03 13.90 1.28
CA LEU A 138 16.23 13.46 2.42
C LEU A 138 15.88 14.58 3.41
N THR A 139 16.63 15.67 3.37
CA THR A 139 16.42 16.89 4.17
C THR A 139 15.47 17.89 3.53
N ASP A 140 15.14 17.73 2.25
CA ASP A 140 14.18 18.62 1.58
C ASP A 140 12.81 18.47 2.22
N THR A 141 12.06 19.57 2.30
CA THR A 141 10.81 19.62 3.05
C THR A 141 9.62 19.92 2.15
N GLY A 142 8.48 19.37 2.54
CA GLY A 142 7.15 19.79 2.15
C GLY A 142 6.43 20.44 3.31
N ARG A 143 5.11 20.72 3.15
CA ARG A 143 4.28 21.40 4.15
C ARG A 143 3.12 20.52 4.58
N PHE A 144 2.99 20.28 5.90
CA PHE A 144 1.88 19.53 6.47
C PHE A 144 1.40 20.21 7.77
N GLY A 145 0.12 20.48 7.88
CA GLY A 145 -0.45 21.11 9.08
C GLY A 145 0.20 22.46 9.46
N GLY A 146 0.70 23.21 8.47
CA GLY A 146 1.40 24.48 8.73
C GLY A 146 2.87 24.33 9.12
N GLN A 147 3.40 23.11 9.22
CA GLN A 147 4.80 22.81 9.58
C GLN A 147 5.58 22.23 8.40
N ASP A 148 6.90 22.36 8.46
CA ASP A 148 7.79 21.69 7.53
C ASP A 148 7.94 20.21 7.90
N VAL A 149 7.86 19.32 6.90
CA VAL A 149 8.08 17.90 7.05
C VAL A 149 9.11 17.43 6.04
N SER A 150 10.18 16.77 6.50
CA SER A 150 11.25 16.32 5.61
C SER A 150 10.86 15.08 4.81
N LEU A 151 11.48 14.89 3.62
CA LEU A 151 11.33 13.66 2.84
C LEU A 151 11.70 12.42 3.64
N ARG A 152 12.75 12.49 4.49
CA ARG A 152 13.09 11.40 5.43
C ARG A 152 11.92 11.00 6.31
N TRP A 153 11.27 11.98 6.92
CA TRP A 153 10.10 11.73 7.77
C TRP A 153 8.95 11.12 6.98
N ILE A 154 8.71 11.62 5.77
CA ILE A 154 7.67 11.08 4.88
C ILE A 154 7.96 9.61 4.55
N TYR A 155 9.19 9.23 4.21
CA TYR A 155 9.53 7.82 3.98
C TYR A 155 9.26 6.93 5.19
N VAL A 156 9.66 7.37 6.39
CA VAL A 156 9.41 6.60 7.62
C VAL A 156 7.91 6.45 7.87
N HIS A 157 7.14 7.52 7.70
CA HIS A 157 5.68 7.49 7.84
C HIS A 157 5.03 6.57 6.80
N MET A 158 5.45 6.64 5.56
CA MET A 158 4.95 5.74 4.50
C MET A 158 5.25 4.27 4.79
N ILE A 159 6.43 3.96 5.30
CA ILE A 159 6.78 2.60 5.73
C ILE A 159 5.85 2.15 6.87
N GLU A 160 5.56 3.02 7.85
CA GLU A 160 4.63 2.75 8.94
C GLU A 160 3.21 2.49 8.44
N GLU A 161 2.69 3.35 7.55
CA GLU A 161 1.37 3.20 6.94
C GLU A 161 1.24 1.86 6.20
N TYR A 162 2.19 1.56 5.32
CA TYR A 162 2.19 0.28 4.62
C TYR A 162 2.32 -0.92 5.57
N ALA A 163 3.18 -0.85 6.58
CA ALA A 163 3.34 -1.95 7.54
C ALA A 163 2.04 -2.25 8.28
N ARG A 164 1.34 -1.19 8.73
CA ARG A 164 0.03 -1.28 9.39
C ARG A 164 -1.01 -1.92 8.46
N HIS A 165 -1.14 -1.40 7.24
CA HIS A 165 -2.16 -1.85 6.31
C HIS A 165 -1.84 -3.21 5.67
N ASN A 166 -0.59 -3.60 5.56
CA ASN A 166 -0.21 -4.97 5.19
C ASN A 166 -0.65 -5.98 6.26
N GLY A 167 -0.53 -5.64 7.56
CA GLY A 167 -1.08 -6.47 8.63
C GLY A 167 -2.60 -6.63 8.56
N HIS A 168 -3.34 -5.58 8.18
CA HIS A 168 -4.78 -5.70 7.90
C HIS A 168 -5.03 -6.60 6.68
N ALA A 169 -4.27 -6.42 5.61
CA ALA A 169 -4.39 -7.21 4.38
C ALA A 169 -4.08 -8.70 4.63
N ASP A 170 -3.15 -9.02 5.52
CA ASP A 170 -2.86 -10.39 5.94
C ASP A 170 -4.10 -11.09 6.50
N LEU A 171 -4.77 -10.45 7.47
CA LEU A 171 -5.96 -11.00 8.10
C LEU A 171 -7.13 -11.11 7.11
N VAL A 172 -7.34 -10.08 6.28
CA VAL A 172 -8.40 -10.09 5.26
C VAL A 172 -8.15 -11.21 4.25
N ARG A 173 -6.92 -11.36 3.76
CA ARG A 173 -6.54 -12.41 2.79
C ARG A 173 -6.71 -13.81 3.36
N GLU A 174 -6.22 -14.06 4.57
CA GLU A 174 -6.37 -15.34 5.24
C GLU A 174 -7.84 -15.75 5.38
N ARG A 175 -8.72 -14.80 5.66
CA ARG A 175 -10.18 -15.05 5.78
C ARG A 175 -10.85 -15.29 4.44
N ILE A 176 -10.33 -14.78 3.34
CA ILE A 176 -10.88 -14.99 1.99
C ILE A 176 -10.58 -16.40 1.48
N ASP A 177 -9.33 -16.84 1.54
CA ASP A 177 -8.90 -18.07 0.87
C ASP A 177 -7.90 -18.92 1.68
N GLY A 178 -7.63 -18.57 2.93
CA GLY A 178 -6.72 -19.31 3.81
C GLY A 178 -5.24 -19.05 3.53
N THR A 179 -4.89 -18.15 2.60
CA THR A 179 -3.49 -17.81 2.31
C THR A 179 -2.90 -17.00 3.46
N THR A 180 -1.84 -17.53 4.08
CA THR A 180 -1.13 -16.91 5.20
C THR A 180 0.29 -16.54 4.83
N GLY A 181 0.84 -15.59 5.58
CA GLY A 181 2.24 -15.21 5.54
C GLY A 181 2.65 -14.45 4.28
N VAL A 182 3.91 -14.35 4.12
CA VAL A 182 4.63 -13.67 3.04
C VAL A 182 5.69 -14.60 2.49
#